data_b77adf8a92bfb462a099543fa2255985
#
_entry.id   b77adf8a92bfb462a099543fa2255985
#
_cell.length_a   1.000
_cell.length_b   1.000
_cell.length_c   1.000
_cell.angle_alpha   90.00
_cell.angle_beta   90.00
_cell.angle_gamma   90.00
#
_symmetry.space_group_name_H-M   'P 1'
#
loop_
_entity.id
_entity.type
_entity.pdbx_description
1 polymer ?
#
loop_
_entity_poly.entity_id
_entity_poly.type
_entity_poly.pdbx_seq_one_letter_code
_entity_poly.pdbx_strand_id
1 'polypeptide(L)'
;MTPPADLASRPDLEAARAAYDELKALGMKLDLTRGKPSAEQLDLAKDLLALPGSDLKAADGTDTRNYGGLQGLPELREIFAGTLQVPTAQLIAFGNGSLELMHDTLVHAMLSPLPGAEQRWVDEERVVFLCPVPGYDRHYGVCERLGIEMVPVPMTDAGPDMDVVEELVAADPTIKGIWCVPKYSNPTGVVYSDEVVRRLATMPTAAPDFRIMWDNAYAVHHLTDTAHEVADLLGLATEAGNADRVFVFGSTSKITLAGAGVAFFGASETNLAWWLALTAKRTIGPDKINHLRHARFLGSPEGVAAHMAKHREILEPKFAAVERILTERLGGVDGVSWTRPDGGYFVTLTVPAGLASATVALAKEAGVVLTPAGATHPYGKDPDDAVIRLAPSFPVLDEVEKATAGVATCVQLAIAQQGA
;
A
#
# COMPACT_ATOMS: atom_id res chain seq x y z
N MET A 1 2.42 16.24 45.61
CA MET A 1 3.75 15.91 45.09
C MET A 1 3.58 14.62 44.33
N THR A 2 3.46 14.71 43.00
CA THR A 2 3.48 13.57 42.09
C THR A 2 4.92 13.05 42.05
N PRO A 3 5.20 11.74 42.19
CA PRO A 3 6.56 11.25 42.05
C PRO A 3 7.07 11.53 40.66
N PRO A 4 8.39 11.77 40.49
CA PRO A 4 8.97 11.98 39.16
C PRO A 4 8.74 10.72 38.32
N ALA A 5 8.41 10.91 37.03
CA ALA A 5 8.36 9.84 36.05
C ALA A 5 9.67 9.06 36.14
N ASP A 6 9.56 7.76 36.41
CA ASP A 6 10.66 6.83 36.44
C ASP A 6 11.44 6.95 35.12
N LEU A 7 12.74 7.17 35.22
CA LEU A 7 13.65 7.18 34.09
C LEU A 7 13.45 5.88 33.32
N ALA A 8 12.98 5.95 32.09
CA ALA A 8 12.85 4.81 31.19
C ALA A 8 14.22 4.10 31.16
N SER A 9 14.27 2.93 31.72
CA SER A 9 15.53 2.22 31.96
C SER A 9 16.01 1.62 30.65
N ARG A 10 17.20 2.04 30.23
CA ARG A 10 17.92 1.43 29.11
C ARG A 10 18.09 -0.08 29.40
N PRO A 11 17.86 -0.96 28.41
CA PRO A 11 18.03 -2.40 28.62
C PRO A 11 19.46 -2.73 29.07
N ASP A 12 19.58 -3.59 30.07
CA ASP A 12 20.87 -4.12 30.51
C ASP A 12 21.49 -5.02 29.43
N LEU A 13 22.76 -4.81 29.08
CA LEU A 13 23.41 -5.50 27.97
C LEU A 13 23.56 -7.00 28.22
N GLU A 14 23.89 -7.43 29.44
CA GLU A 14 24.11 -8.84 29.75
C GLU A 14 22.76 -9.61 29.71
N ALA A 15 21.72 -9.02 30.31
CA ALA A 15 20.38 -9.57 30.27
C ALA A 15 19.80 -9.62 28.86
N ALA A 16 19.98 -8.54 28.05
CA ALA A 16 19.52 -8.49 26.66
C ALA A 16 20.23 -9.53 25.79
N ARG A 17 21.54 -9.74 26.01
CA ARG A 17 22.31 -10.76 25.29
C ARG A 17 21.87 -12.17 25.65
N ALA A 18 21.66 -12.45 26.93
CA ALA A 18 21.17 -13.76 27.40
C ALA A 18 19.79 -14.08 26.77
N ALA A 19 18.85 -13.11 26.80
CA ALA A 19 17.54 -13.27 26.18
C ALA A 19 17.63 -13.49 24.66
N TYR A 20 18.56 -12.84 23.99
CA TYR A 20 18.79 -13.05 22.56
C TYR A 20 19.38 -14.42 22.25
N ASP A 21 20.32 -14.92 23.06
CA ASP A 21 20.89 -16.25 22.88
C ASP A 21 19.85 -17.36 23.10
N GLU A 22 18.95 -17.18 24.07
CA GLU A 22 17.77 -18.04 24.24
C GLU A 22 16.86 -18.00 23.02
N LEU A 23 16.59 -16.80 22.48
CA LEU A 23 15.79 -16.64 21.27
C LEU A 23 16.39 -17.39 20.08
N LYS A 24 17.71 -17.29 19.86
CA LYS A 24 18.42 -18.03 18.80
C LYS A 24 18.34 -19.55 18.98
N ALA A 25 18.40 -20.01 20.22
CA ALA A 25 18.33 -21.45 20.55
C ALA A 25 16.96 -22.06 20.17
N LEU A 26 15.91 -21.27 20.02
CA LEU A 26 14.58 -21.74 19.56
C LEU A 26 14.60 -22.20 18.10
N GLY A 27 15.58 -21.79 17.30
CA GLY A 27 15.73 -22.20 15.90
C GLY A 27 14.54 -21.84 15.01
N MET A 28 13.91 -20.69 15.26
CA MET A 28 12.72 -20.24 14.54
C MET A 28 12.97 -20.03 13.03
N LYS A 29 11.90 -20.09 12.24
CA LYS A 29 11.90 -19.77 10.80
C LYS A 29 10.61 -19.03 10.48
N LEU A 30 10.56 -17.74 10.80
CA LEU A 30 9.38 -16.89 10.72
C LEU A 30 9.60 -15.76 9.72
N ASP A 31 8.55 -15.38 8.99
CA ASP A 31 8.61 -14.36 7.91
C ASP A 31 7.56 -13.27 8.14
N LEU A 32 8.00 -12.08 8.53
CA LEU A 32 7.19 -10.85 8.64
C LEU A 32 7.48 -9.86 7.51
N THR A 33 8.03 -10.31 6.37
CA THR A 33 8.44 -9.41 5.26
C THR A 33 7.25 -8.96 4.40
N ARG A 34 6.24 -9.81 4.24
CA ARG A 34 5.25 -9.64 3.18
C ARG A 34 3.85 -9.41 3.69
N GLY A 35 3.31 -8.22 3.39
CA GLY A 35 1.89 -7.93 3.51
C GLY A 35 1.07 -8.63 2.42
N LYS A 36 0.90 -9.94 2.52
CA LYS A 36 0.06 -10.75 1.65
C LYS A 36 -0.98 -11.51 2.46
N PRO A 37 -2.11 -11.93 1.85
CA PRO A 37 -3.10 -12.74 2.52
C PRO A 37 -2.51 -14.07 3.04
N SER A 38 -2.93 -14.49 4.23
CA SER A 38 -2.65 -15.83 4.77
C SER A 38 -3.46 -16.91 4.04
N ALA A 39 -3.11 -18.19 4.24
CA ALA A 39 -3.88 -19.30 3.69
C ALA A 39 -5.35 -19.24 4.14
N GLU A 40 -5.62 -18.93 5.41
CA GLU A 40 -6.97 -18.78 5.95
C GLU A 40 -7.78 -17.68 5.23
N GLN A 41 -7.14 -16.54 4.90
CA GLN A 41 -7.79 -15.49 4.12
C GLN A 41 -8.08 -15.94 2.67
N LEU A 42 -7.14 -16.65 2.03
CA LEU A 42 -7.35 -17.18 0.68
C LEU A 42 -8.46 -18.23 0.63
N ASP A 43 -8.61 -19.04 1.68
CA ASP A 43 -9.67 -20.04 1.79
C ASP A 43 -11.07 -19.43 1.86
N LEU A 44 -11.21 -18.17 2.30
CA LEU A 44 -12.50 -17.44 2.24
C LEU A 44 -13.02 -17.27 0.81
N ALA A 45 -12.12 -17.25 -0.17
CA ALA A 45 -12.46 -17.08 -1.59
C ALA A 45 -12.36 -18.38 -2.40
N LYS A 46 -12.23 -19.55 -1.79
CA LYS A 46 -12.06 -20.84 -2.49
C LYS A 46 -13.20 -21.16 -3.45
N ASP A 47 -14.44 -20.78 -3.11
CA ASP A 47 -15.62 -21.05 -3.93
C ASP A 47 -15.62 -20.27 -5.26
N LEU A 48 -14.84 -19.17 -5.34
CA LEU A 48 -14.59 -18.43 -6.57
C LEU A 48 -13.99 -19.33 -7.66
N LEU A 49 -13.23 -20.37 -7.29
CA LEU A 49 -12.59 -21.28 -8.24
C LEU A 49 -13.60 -22.16 -9.00
N ALA A 50 -14.81 -22.38 -8.47
CA ALA A 50 -15.88 -23.12 -9.14
C ALA A 50 -16.73 -22.24 -10.08
N LEU A 51 -16.57 -20.93 -10.01
CA LEU A 51 -17.28 -19.97 -10.85
C LEU A 51 -16.53 -19.69 -12.15
N PRO A 52 -17.21 -19.23 -13.20
CA PRO A 52 -18.65 -19.00 -13.30
C PRO A 52 -19.47 -20.27 -13.67
N GLY A 53 -18.87 -21.45 -13.65
CA GLY A 53 -19.54 -22.70 -14.10
C GLY A 53 -19.75 -22.72 -15.62
N SER A 54 -20.89 -23.22 -16.06
CA SER A 54 -21.22 -23.33 -17.48
C SER A 54 -21.88 -22.08 -18.08
N ASP A 55 -22.36 -21.17 -17.25
CA ASP A 55 -22.94 -19.91 -17.72
C ASP A 55 -21.80 -18.85 -17.85
N LEU A 56 -21.41 -18.58 -19.08
CA LEU A 56 -20.26 -17.76 -19.45
C LEU A 56 -20.64 -16.40 -20.06
N LYS A 57 -21.90 -15.97 -19.84
CA LYS A 57 -22.39 -14.68 -20.28
C LYS A 57 -22.42 -13.69 -19.12
N ALA A 58 -21.93 -12.49 -19.36
CA ALA A 58 -22.10 -11.36 -18.49
C ALA A 58 -23.53 -10.83 -18.50
N ALA A 59 -23.87 -9.95 -17.55
CA ALA A 59 -25.23 -9.41 -17.40
C ALA A 59 -25.71 -8.65 -18.66
N ASP A 60 -24.81 -8.00 -19.39
CA ASP A 60 -25.09 -7.32 -20.66
C ASP A 60 -25.18 -8.26 -21.88
N GLY A 61 -25.04 -9.58 -21.66
CA GLY A 61 -25.05 -10.60 -22.71
C GLY A 61 -23.71 -10.88 -23.36
N THR A 62 -22.62 -10.17 -22.95
CA THR A 62 -21.26 -10.39 -23.46
C THR A 62 -20.81 -11.83 -23.21
N ASP A 63 -20.39 -12.53 -24.26
CA ASP A 63 -19.73 -13.83 -24.15
C ASP A 63 -18.28 -13.62 -23.66
N THR A 64 -18.03 -14.03 -22.43
CA THR A 64 -16.72 -13.79 -21.77
C THR A 64 -15.58 -14.60 -22.34
N ARG A 65 -15.85 -15.59 -23.18
CA ARG A 65 -14.83 -16.46 -23.82
C ARG A 65 -14.12 -15.82 -24.99
N ASN A 66 -14.67 -14.72 -25.53
CA ASN A 66 -14.13 -14.10 -26.75
C ASN A 66 -13.38 -12.80 -26.47
N TYR A 67 -12.69 -12.30 -27.45
CA TYR A 67 -11.95 -11.04 -27.42
C TYR A 67 -12.86 -9.81 -27.18
N GLY A 68 -12.20 -8.67 -26.91
CA GLY A 68 -12.84 -7.36 -26.79
C GLY A 68 -13.22 -6.99 -25.37
N GLY A 69 -13.86 -5.82 -25.21
CA GLY A 69 -14.25 -5.28 -23.92
C GLY A 69 -13.07 -4.81 -23.08
N LEU A 70 -12.21 -3.91 -23.64
CA LEU A 70 -11.01 -3.39 -22.98
C LEU A 70 -11.27 -2.78 -21.60
N GLN A 71 -12.46 -2.25 -21.35
CA GLN A 71 -12.84 -1.70 -20.03
C GLN A 71 -13.17 -2.78 -18.99
N GLY A 72 -13.24 -4.05 -19.40
CA GLY A 72 -13.71 -5.12 -18.53
C GLY A 72 -15.23 -5.14 -18.36
N LEU A 73 -15.74 -6.07 -17.57
CA LEU A 73 -17.18 -6.27 -17.39
C LEU A 73 -17.82 -5.13 -16.61
N PRO A 74 -18.96 -4.57 -17.11
CA PRO A 74 -19.67 -3.48 -16.42
C PRO A 74 -20.06 -3.83 -14.99
N GLU A 75 -20.64 -5.01 -14.77
CA GLU A 75 -21.09 -5.47 -13.46
C GLU A 75 -19.97 -5.52 -12.41
N LEU A 76 -18.75 -5.88 -12.81
CA LEU A 76 -17.62 -5.86 -11.87
C LEU A 76 -17.15 -4.43 -11.57
N ARG A 77 -17.18 -3.55 -12.57
CA ARG A 77 -16.86 -2.12 -12.38
C ARG A 77 -17.88 -1.45 -11.46
N GLU A 78 -19.18 -1.77 -11.60
CA GLU A 78 -20.25 -1.27 -10.74
C GLU A 78 -20.05 -1.65 -9.28
N ILE A 79 -19.62 -2.89 -9.00
CA ILE A 79 -19.33 -3.37 -7.64
C ILE A 79 -18.24 -2.51 -6.96
N PHE A 80 -17.24 -2.08 -7.70
CA PHE A 80 -16.07 -1.36 -7.13
C PHE A 80 -16.10 0.15 -7.32
N ALA A 81 -17.00 0.69 -8.13
CA ALA A 81 -17.08 2.12 -8.45
C ALA A 81 -17.21 2.99 -7.18
N GLY A 82 -18.13 2.66 -6.28
CA GLY A 82 -18.29 3.37 -5.01
C GLY A 82 -17.10 3.23 -4.08
N THR A 83 -16.53 2.03 -3.96
CA THR A 83 -15.35 1.77 -3.13
C THR A 83 -14.12 2.57 -3.58
N LEU A 84 -13.94 2.75 -4.89
CA LEU A 84 -12.82 3.48 -5.47
C LEU A 84 -13.15 4.97 -5.71
N GLN A 85 -14.40 5.38 -5.46
CA GLN A 85 -14.88 6.75 -5.66
C GLN A 85 -14.65 7.23 -7.10
N VAL A 86 -14.95 6.34 -8.07
CA VAL A 86 -14.80 6.61 -9.51
C VAL A 86 -16.13 6.27 -10.19
N PRO A 87 -16.70 7.15 -11.01
CA PRO A 87 -17.88 6.81 -11.81
C PRO A 87 -17.64 5.53 -12.64
N THR A 88 -18.62 4.64 -12.72
CA THR A 88 -18.48 3.34 -13.43
C THR A 88 -18.00 3.52 -14.88
N ALA A 89 -18.43 4.60 -15.55
CA ALA A 89 -18.01 4.91 -16.92
C ALA A 89 -16.52 5.29 -17.01
N GLN A 90 -15.94 5.79 -15.93
CA GLN A 90 -14.54 6.21 -15.83
C GLN A 90 -13.65 5.15 -15.15
N LEU A 91 -14.17 3.95 -14.87
CA LEU A 91 -13.47 2.85 -14.23
C LEU A 91 -13.23 1.72 -15.23
N ILE A 92 -12.02 1.17 -15.21
CA ILE A 92 -11.62 -0.04 -15.97
C ILE A 92 -11.37 -1.16 -14.97
N ALA A 93 -11.80 -2.39 -15.30
CA ALA A 93 -11.36 -3.61 -14.66
C ALA A 93 -10.39 -4.33 -15.61
N PHE A 94 -9.13 -4.56 -15.17
CA PHE A 94 -8.09 -5.03 -16.09
C PHE A 94 -6.88 -5.62 -15.35
N GLY A 95 -6.28 -6.67 -15.93
CA GLY A 95 -5.07 -7.27 -15.36
C GLY A 95 -5.31 -7.99 -14.03
N ASN A 96 -4.22 -8.41 -13.41
CA ASN A 96 -4.24 -9.23 -12.19
C ASN A 96 -3.99 -8.43 -10.90
N GLY A 97 -3.24 -7.35 -10.97
CA GLY A 97 -2.86 -6.55 -9.80
C GLY A 97 -2.64 -5.09 -10.13
N SER A 98 -2.90 -4.20 -9.15
CA SER A 98 -2.77 -2.75 -9.32
C SER A 98 -1.35 -2.31 -9.69
N LEU A 99 -0.31 -3.00 -9.19
CA LEU A 99 1.08 -2.70 -9.53
C LEU A 99 1.36 -2.86 -11.03
N GLU A 100 0.74 -3.86 -11.69
CA GLU A 100 0.83 -4.03 -13.15
C GLU A 100 0.23 -2.82 -13.87
N LEU A 101 -0.94 -2.35 -13.44
CA LEU A 101 -1.59 -1.18 -14.05
C LEU A 101 -0.80 0.11 -13.80
N MET A 102 -0.27 0.30 -12.60
CA MET A 102 0.60 1.45 -12.29
C MET A 102 1.85 1.45 -13.16
N HIS A 103 2.52 0.30 -13.29
CA HIS A 103 3.68 0.15 -14.17
C HIS A 103 3.31 0.46 -15.63
N ASP A 104 2.24 -0.14 -16.17
CA ASP A 104 1.81 0.09 -17.55
C ASP A 104 1.43 1.55 -17.79
N THR A 105 0.75 2.19 -16.84
CA THR A 105 0.39 3.61 -16.92
C THR A 105 1.64 4.50 -17.04
N LEU A 106 2.67 4.23 -16.22
CA LEU A 106 3.93 4.96 -16.30
C LEU A 106 4.69 4.64 -17.59
N VAL A 107 4.68 3.40 -18.08
CA VAL A 107 5.26 3.06 -19.39
C VAL A 107 4.54 3.80 -20.51
N HIS A 108 3.21 3.94 -20.45
CA HIS A 108 2.46 4.74 -21.41
C HIS A 108 2.88 6.21 -21.36
N ALA A 109 3.05 6.80 -20.18
CA ALA A 109 3.51 8.19 -20.02
C ALA A 109 4.95 8.39 -20.50
N MET A 110 5.83 7.40 -20.27
CA MET A 110 7.20 7.44 -20.80
C MET A 110 7.25 7.42 -22.33
N LEU A 111 6.35 6.68 -22.99
CA LEU A 111 6.43 6.40 -24.44
C LEU A 111 5.43 7.19 -25.29
N SER A 112 4.47 7.88 -24.68
CA SER A 112 3.43 8.65 -25.36
C SER A 112 3.08 9.90 -24.55
N PRO A 113 2.87 11.07 -25.18
CA PRO A 113 2.47 12.25 -24.44
C PRO A 113 1.20 12.01 -23.66
N LEU A 114 1.19 12.44 -22.41
CA LEU A 114 -0.01 12.51 -21.59
C LEU A 114 -0.96 13.60 -22.12
N PRO A 115 -2.27 13.50 -21.85
CA PRO A 115 -3.17 14.61 -22.08
C PRO A 115 -2.66 15.89 -21.39
N GLY A 116 -2.54 16.98 -22.14
CA GLY A 116 -1.97 18.24 -21.67
C GLY A 116 -0.45 18.37 -21.79
N ALA A 117 0.28 17.30 -22.17
CA ALA A 117 1.71 17.36 -22.43
C ALA A 117 2.02 17.53 -23.91
N GLU A 118 3.10 18.25 -24.22
CA GLU A 118 3.60 18.43 -25.59
C GLU A 118 4.53 17.28 -26.01
N GLN A 119 5.21 16.66 -25.06
CA GLN A 119 6.21 15.61 -25.32
C GLN A 119 6.05 14.41 -24.36
N ARG A 120 6.73 13.33 -24.72
CA ARG A 120 6.79 12.11 -23.88
C ARG A 120 7.75 12.33 -22.71
N TRP A 121 7.51 11.67 -21.60
CA TRP A 121 8.43 11.77 -20.45
C TRP A 121 9.85 11.28 -20.77
N VAL A 122 10.00 10.30 -21.68
CA VAL A 122 11.34 9.84 -22.09
C VAL A 122 12.14 10.90 -22.86
N ASP A 123 11.50 11.92 -23.41
CA ASP A 123 12.14 13.04 -24.13
C ASP A 123 12.46 14.22 -23.20
N GLU A 124 11.98 14.18 -21.94
CA GLU A 124 12.33 15.16 -20.92
C GLU A 124 13.77 14.95 -20.43
N GLU A 125 14.46 16.04 -20.09
CA GLU A 125 15.80 15.96 -19.51
C GLU A 125 15.78 15.22 -18.17
N ARG A 126 14.67 15.38 -17.40
CA ARG A 126 14.51 14.85 -16.08
C ARG A 126 13.03 14.61 -15.78
N VAL A 127 12.72 13.46 -15.20
CA VAL A 127 11.39 13.12 -14.66
C VAL A 127 11.52 12.81 -13.20
N VAL A 128 10.79 13.49 -12.34
CA VAL A 128 10.84 13.36 -10.89
C VAL A 128 9.49 12.97 -10.33
N PHE A 129 9.50 12.06 -9.35
CA PHE A 129 8.32 11.71 -8.54
C PHE A 129 8.57 12.04 -7.07
N LEU A 130 7.57 12.65 -6.45
CA LEU A 130 7.53 12.80 -5.00
C LEU A 130 7.12 11.46 -4.37
N CYS A 131 7.86 11.07 -3.36
CA CYS A 131 7.70 9.80 -2.67
C CYS A 131 7.49 10.04 -1.17
N PRO A 132 6.25 10.03 -0.68
CA PRO A 132 5.98 10.08 0.77
C PRO A 132 6.68 8.93 1.48
N VAL A 133 7.44 9.26 2.56
CA VAL A 133 8.26 8.31 3.32
C VAL A 133 7.92 8.34 4.81
N PRO A 134 7.90 7.16 5.46
CA PRO A 134 8.10 5.82 4.87
C PRO A 134 6.94 5.41 3.96
N GLY A 135 7.23 4.69 2.87
CA GLY A 135 6.25 4.34 1.83
C GLY A 135 6.44 2.93 1.23
N TYR A 136 5.76 2.67 0.11
CA TYR A 136 5.71 1.35 -0.50
C TYR A 136 6.89 1.11 -1.47
N ASP A 137 7.75 0.17 -1.11
CA ASP A 137 8.96 -0.19 -1.85
C ASP A 137 8.75 -0.54 -3.34
N ARG A 138 7.57 -1.06 -3.71
CA ARG A 138 7.30 -1.40 -5.11
C ARG A 138 7.07 -0.18 -5.99
N HIS A 139 6.51 0.90 -5.47
CA HIS A 139 6.41 2.17 -6.16
C HIS A 139 7.80 2.70 -6.52
N TYR A 140 8.73 2.64 -5.56
CA TYR A 140 10.12 3.06 -5.78
C TYR A 140 10.82 2.19 -6.83
N GLY A 141 10.62 0.86 -6.77
CA GLY A 141 11.18 -0.05 -7.76
C GLY A 141 10.65 0.19 -9.18
N VAL A 142 9.41 0.66 -9.35
CA VAL A 142 8.89 1.08 -10.67
C VAL A 142 9.59 2.35 -11.14
N CYS A 143 9.79 3.35 -10.28
CA CYS A 143 10.53 4.56 -10.60
C CYS A 143 11.97 4.24 -11.02
N GLU A 144 12.70 3.44 -10.22
CA GLU A 144 14.07 3.01 -10.55
C GLU A 144 14.13 2.30 -11.91
N ARG A 145 13.18 1.39 -12.17
CA ARG A 145 13.12 0.65 -13.45
C ARG A 145 12.94 1.54 -14.65
N LEU A 146 12.21 2.64 -14.50
CA LEU A 146 11.89 3.59 -15.58
C LEU A 146 12.82 4.80 -15.64
N GLY A 147 13.81 4.89 -14.74
CA GLY A 147 14.74 6.03 -14.68
C GLY A 147 14.08 7.31 -14.14
N ILE A 148 12.98 7.19 -13.40
CA ILE A 148 12.31 8.31 -12.74
C ILE A 148 13.05 8.61 -11.44
N GLU A 149 13.51 9.84 -11.28
CA GLU A 149 14.16 10.29 -10.06
C GLU A 149 13.13 10.41 -8.92
N MET A 150 13.54 10.07 -7.71
CA MET A 150 12.65 10.08 -6.55
C MET A 150 13.10 11.11 -5.53
N VAL A 151 12.17 11.97 -5.13
CA VAL A 151 12.37 12.95 -4.04
C VAL A 151 11.50 12.53 -2.86
N PRO A 152 12.10 12.21 -1.70
CA PRO A 152 11.35 11.86 -0.52
C PRO A 152 10.60 13.08 0.05
N VAL A 153 9.38 12.84 0.53
CA VAL A 153 8.56 13.83 1.23
C VAL A 153 8.13 13.24 2.57
N PRO A 154 8.22 13.96 3.69
CA PRO A 154 7.80 13.44 4.98
C PRO A 154 6.32 13.04 5.01
N MET A 155 6.01 11.92 5.68
CA MET A 155 4.64 11.58 6.07
C MET A 155 4.34 12.17 7.44
N THR A 156 3.13 12.72 7.58
CA THR A 156 2.53 13.14 8.85
C THR A 156 1.42 12.16 9.26
N ASP A 157 0.80 12.37 10.41
CA ASP A 157 -0.36 11.59 10.85
C ASP A 157 -1.61 11.82 9.98
N ALA A 158 -1.59 12.83 9.11
CA ALA A 158 -2.70 13.20 8.22
C ALA A 158 -2.47 12.89 6.74
N GLY A 159 -1.30 12.36 6.37
CA GLY A 159 -0.85 12.13 4.99
C GLY A 159 0.51 12.75 4.71
N PRO A 160 0.91 12.95 3.44
CA PRO A 160 2.16 13.63 3.11
C PRO A 160 2.16 15.08 3.63
N ASP A 161 3.34 15.57 3.99
CA ASP A 161 3.52 16.98 4.34
C ASP A 161 3.23 17.87 3.12
N MET A 162 2.01 18.45 3.12
CA MET A 162 1.53 19.21 1.98
C MET A 162 2.23 20.56 1.80
N ASP A 163 2.84 21.13 2.83
CA ASP A 163 3.61 22.36 2.68
C ASP A 163 4.86 22.09 1.84
N VAL A 164 5.52 20.97 2.10
CA VAL A 164 6.67 20.51 1.30
C VAL A 164 6.23 20.10 -0.12
N VAL A 165 5.12 19.36 -0.26
CA VAL A 165 4.61 18.95 -1.57
C VAL A 165 4.31 20.14 -2.45
N GLU A 166 3.53 21.12 -1.95
CA GLU A 166 3.10 22.29 -2.71
C GLU A 166 4.28 23.18 -3.11
N GLU A 167 5.25 23.40 -2.21
CA GLU A 167 6.47 24.16 -2.51
C GLU A 167 7.23 23.53 -3.68
N LEU A 168 7.45 22.21 -3.62
CA LEU A 168 8.21 21.49 -4.64
C LEU A 168 7.50 21.48 -6.00
N VAL A 169 6.21 21.12 -6.05
CA VAL A 169 5.49 21.00 -7.34
C VAL A 169 5.20 22.34 -7.99
N ALA A 170 5.13 23.44 -7.22
CA ALA A 170 4.96 24.78 -7.76
C ALA A 170 6.27 25.35 -8.35
N ALA A 171 7.42 24.89 -7.86
CA ALA A 171 8.74 25.42 -8.25
C ALA A 171 9.39 24.65 -9.39
N ASP A 172 9.18 23.35 -9.53
CA ASP A 172 9.93 22.49 -10.43
C ASP A 172 9.01 21.76 -11.45
N PRO A 173 9.02 22.15 -12.75
CA PRO A 173 8.24 21.50 -13.80
C PRO A 173 8.72 20.09 -14.16
N THR A 174 9.85 19.64 -13.67
CA THR A 174 10.32 18.26 -13.84
C THR A 174 9.65 17.28 -12.89
N ILE A 175 8.95 17.78 -11.85
CA ILE A 175 8.16 16.94 -10.95
C ILE A 175 6.85 16.57 -11.64
N LYS A 176 6.78 15.34 -12.12
CA LYS A 176 5.69 14.82 -12.94
C LYS A 176 4.68 13.99 -12.14
N GLY A 177 4.97 13.64 -10.91
CA GLY A 177 4.02 12.85 -10.13
C GLY A 177 4.33 12.71 -8.66
N ILE A 178 3.33 12.17 -7.94
CA ILE A 178 3.41 11.79 -6.54
C ILE A 178 2.75 10.43 -6.33
N TRP A 179 3.36 9.57 -5.52
CA TRP A 179 2.76 8.33 -5.05
C TRP A 179 1.91 8.57 -3.79
N CYS A 180 0.68 8.08 -3.79
CA CYS A 180 -0.21 8.19 -2.64
C CYS A 180 -0.85 6.83 -2.34
N VAL A 181 -0.76 6.39 -1.06
CA VAL A 181 -1.56 5.27 -0.52
C VAL A 181 -2.49 5.87 0.54
N PRO A 182 -3.70 6.33 0.16
CA PRO A 182 -4.46 7.27 0.96
C PRO A 182 -5.13 6.67 2.19
N LYS A 183 -5.39 5.38 2.18
CA LYS A 183 -6.09 4.70 3.26
C LYS A 183 -5.24 3.56 3.78
N TYR A 184 -4.99 3.58 5.09
CA TYR A 184 -4.14 2.60 5.77
C TYR A 184 -2.80 2.43 5.08
N SER A 185 -2.11 3.55 4.84
CA SER A 185 -0.85 3.65 4.09
C SER A 185 0.15 2.56 4.44
N ASN A 186 0.83 2.05 3.43
CA ASN A 186 1.92 1.09 3.60
C ASN A 186 3.26 1.85 3.74
N PRO A 187 3.96 1.78 4.91
CA PRO A 187 3.68 0.90 6.04
C PRO A 187 2.99 1.59 7.24
N THR A 188 2.72 2.88 7.20
CA THR A 188 2.38 3.71 8.37
C THR A 188 1.00 3.45 8.96
N GLY A 189 0.06 2.93 8.17
CA GLY A 189 -1.34 2.81 8.56
C GLY A 189 -2.14 4.12 8.52
N VAL A 190 -1.52 5.23 8.12
CA VAL A 190 -2.14 6.56 8.05
C VAL A 190 -3.32 6.56 7.07
N VAL A 191 -4.37 7.28 7.43
CA VAL A 191 -5.50 7.63 6.57
C VAL A 191 -5.40 9.11 6.26
N TYR A 192 -5.41 9.48 4.97
CA TYR A 192 -5.28 10.87 4.56
C TYR A 192 -6.50 11.68 5.02
N SER A 193 -6.24 12.84 5.60
CA SER A 193 -7.31 13.77 6.00
C SER A 193 -7.95 14.44 4.79
N ASP A 194 -9.20 14.90 4.95
CA ASP A 194 -9.91 15.65 3.93
C ASP A 194 -9.14 16.90 3.48
N GLU A 195 -8.39 17.54 4.39
CA GLU A 195 -7.55 18.68 4.06
C GLU A 195 -6.40 18.31 3.12
N VAL A 196 -5.68 17.23 3.40
CA VAL A 196 -4.62 16.73 2.51
C VAL A 196 -5.16 16.39 1.14
N VAL A 197 -6.31 15.68 1.07
CA VAL A 197 -6.92 15.32 -0.20
C VAL A 197 -7.37 16.56 -0.98
N ARG A 198 -7.96 17.55 -0.31
CA ARG A 198 -8.37 18.82 -0.94
C ARG A 198 -7.15 19.58 -1.50
N ARG A 199 -6.06 19.67 -0.72
CA ARG A 199 -4.82 20.32 -1.15
C ARG A 199 -4.23 19.62 -2.38
N LEU A 200 -4.14 18.28 -2.39
CA LEU A 200 -3.72 17.51 -3.57
C LEU A 200 -4.57 17.79 -4.81
N ALA A 201 -5.90 17.90 -4.65
CA ALA A 201 -6.83 18.18 -5.73
C ALA A 201 -6.66 19.58 -6.33
N THR A 202 -6.33 20.58 -5.48
CA THR A 202 -6.41 22.00 -5.84
C THR A 202 -5.06 22.71 -6.00
N MET A 203 -3.97 22.16 -5.47
CA MET A 203 -2.64 22.79 -5.47
C MET A 203 -2.20 23.18 -6.89
N PRO A 204 -1.54 24.35 -7.07
CA PRO A 204 -0.90 24.69 -8.33
C PRO A 204 0.31 23.80 -8.59
N THR A 205 0.54 23.44 -9.86
CA THR A 205 1.72 22.66 -10.28
C THR A 205 2.40 23.33 -11.44
N ALA A 206 3.73 23.38 -11.45
CA ALA A 206 4.51 23.91 -12.57
C ALA A 206 4.43 23.00 -13.79
N ALA A 207 4.34 21.69 -13.61
CA ALA A 207 4.16 20.72 -14.67
C ALA A 207 2.67 20.61 -15.08
N PRO A 208 2.28 20.87 -16.33
CA PRO A 208 0.90 20.72 -16.80
C PRO A 208 0.45 19.25 -16.84
N ASP A 209 1.39 18.34 -16.91
CA ASP A 209 1.22 16.91 -16.98
C ASP A 209 1.52 16.19 -15.65
N PHE A 210 1.49 16.92 -14.54
CA PHE A 210 1.61 16.33 -13.20
C PHE A 210 0.50 15.32 -12.92
N ARG A 211 0.83 14.17 -12.32
CA ARG A 211 -0.12 13.10 -11.99
C ARG A 211 -0.03 12.64 -10.55
N ILE A 212 -1.19 12.37 -9.96
CA ILE A 212 -1.33 11.75 -8.63
C ILE A 212 -1.62 10.27 -8.83
N MET A 213 -0.69 9.41 -8.41
CA MET A 213 -0.83 7.95 -8.45
C MET A 213 -1.52 7.51 -7.15
N TRP A 214 -2.86 7.43 -7.17
CA TRP A 214 -3.71 7.16 -6.03
C TRP A 214 -3.93 5.66 -5.87
N ASP A 215 -3.01 4.96 -5.17
CA ASP A 215 -3.07 3.51 -4.93
C ASP A 215 -3.96 3.22 -3.71
N ASN A 216 -5.25 3.01 -3.95
CA ASN A 216 -6.24 2.70 -2.92
C ASN A 216 -6.30 1.19 -2.62
N ALA A 217 -5.13 0.59 -2.33
CA ALA A 217 -4.96 -0.85 -2.13
C ALA A 217 -5.70 -1.39 -0.91
N TYR A 218 -6.04 -0.52 0.06
CA TYR A 218 -6.65 -0.91 1.34
C TYR A 218 -8.03 -0.29 1.58
N ALA A 219 -8.73 0.10 0.53
CA ALA A 219 -10.02 0.79 0.59
C ALA A 219 -11.04 0.15 1.55
N VAL A 220 -11.05 -1.18 1.67
CA VAL A 220 -12.01 -1.99 2.44
C VAL A 220 -11.35 -2.85 3.55
N HIS A 221 -10.10 -2.56 3.93
CA HIS A 221 -9.32 -3.41 4.83
C HIS A 221 -9.33 -2.87 6.28
N HIS A 222 -10.52 -2.74 6.84
CA HIS A 222 -10.72 -2.29 8.23
C HIS A 222 -10.33 -3.39 9.22
N LEU A 223 -9.64 -3.03 10.30
CA LEU A 223 -9.32 -3.89 11.45
C LEU A 223 -10.21 -3.61 12.65
N THR A 224 -10.94 -2.49 12.64
CA THR A 224 -11.85 -2.05 13.70
C THR A 224 -13.28 -1.91 13.17
N ASP A 225 -14.25 -1.64 14.04
CA ASP A 225 -15.62 -1.34 13.64
C ASP A 225 -15.76 0.05 13.00
N THR A 226 -14.75 0.91 13.17
CA THR A 226 -14.71 2.22 12.55
C THR A 226 -14.18 2.11 11.12
N ALA A 227 -15.06 2.29 10.16
CA ALA A 227 -14.68 2.44 8.76
C ALA A 227 -14.24 3.89 8.53
N HIS A 228 -12.94 4.13 8.41
CA HIS A 228 -12.47 5.45 7.98
C HIS A 228 -12.86 5.69 6.52
N GLU A 229 -13.26 6.90 6.23
CA GLU A 229 -13.50 7.37 4.87
C GLU A 229 -12.36 8.30 4.46
N VAL A 230 -12.05 8.34 3.18
CA VAL A 230 -11.13 9.28 2.56
C VAL A 230 -11.93 10.09 1.56
N ALA A 231 -11.71 11.40 1.49
CA ALA A 231 -12.43 12.26 0.56
C ALA A 231 -12.22 11.81 -0.91
N ASP A 232 -13.21 12.07 -1.76
CA ASP A 232 -13.17 11.74 -3.19
C ASP A 232 -12.20 12.67 -3.93
N LEU A 233 -10.96 12.19 -4.12
CA LEU A 233 -9.93 12.96 -4.82
C LEU A 233 -10.33 13.30 -6.26
N LEU A 234 -10.89 12.34 -7.02
CA LEU A 234 -11.26 12.57 -8.42
C LEU A 234 -12.40 13.58 -8.54
N GLY A 235 -13.39 13.49 -7.65
CA GLY A 235 -14.50 14.45 -7.55
C GLY A 235 -13.98 15.86 -7.24
N LEU A 236 -13.20 16.01 -6.18
CA LEU A 236 -12.60 17.29 -5.79
C LEU A 236 -11.70 17.90 -6.87
N ALA A 237 -10.89 17.07 -7.53
CA ALA A 237 -10.04 17.51 -8.63
C ALA A 237 -10.88 17.93 -9.85
N THR A 238 -11.99 17.25 -10.11
CA THR A 238 -12.94 17.62 -11.18
C THR A 238 -13.58 18.97 -10.90
N GLU A 239 -14.04 19.20 -9.69
CA GLU A 239 -14.60 20.50 -9.26
C GLU A 239 -13.59 21.65 -9.38
N ALA A 240 -12.30 21.34 -9.12
CA ALA A 240 -11.20 22.30 -9.25
C ALA A 240 -10.69 22.50 -10.69
N GLY A 241 -11.22 21.76 -11.69
CA GLY A 241 -10.74 21.80 -13.07
C GLY A 241 -9.44 21.00 -13.32
N ASN A 242 -9.07 20.13 -12.39
CA ASN A 242 -7.83 19.35 -12.41
C ASN A 242 -8.08 17.83 -12.57
N ALA A 243 -9.21 17.42 -13.16
CA ALA A 243 -9.59 16.01 -13.28
C ALA A 243 -8.51 15.12 -13.91
N ASP A 244 -7.78 15.66 -14.90
CA ASP A 244 -6.72 14.92 -15.59
C ASP A 244 -5.48 14.66 -14.72
N ARG A 245 -5.42 15.22 -13.52
CA ARG A 245 -4.31 15.02 -12.59
C ARG A 245 -4.36 13.65 -11.88
N VAL A 246 -5.54 13.01 -11.82
CA VAL A 246 -5.79 11.87 -10.94
C VAL A 246 -5.79 10.54 -11.70
N PHE A 247 -4.99 9.60 -11.20
CA PHE A 247 -5.01 8.19 -11.56
C PHE A 247 -5.32 7.35 -10.32
N VAL A 248 -6.48 6.71 -10.28
CA VAL A 248 -6.93 5.86 -9.18
C VAL A 248 -6.65 4.40 -9.49
N PHE A 249 -6.05 3.69 -8.54
CA PHE A 249 -5.77 2.26 -8.65
C PHE A 249 -6.36 1.50 -7.48
N GLY A 250 -6.78 0.28 -7.75
CA GLY A 250 -7.24 -0.69 -6.76
C GLY A 250 -7.12 -2.11 -7.27
N SER A 251 -7.32 -3.09 -6.42
CA SER A 251 -7.35 -4.50 -6.84
C SER A 251 -8.06 -5.40 -5.84
N THR A 252 -8.44 -6.59 -6.29
CA THR A 252 -8.95 -7.66 -5.43
C THR A 252 -7.83 -8.53 -4.84
N SER A 253 -6.55 -8.16 -5.03
CA SER A 253 -5.39 -8.98 -4.62
C SER A 253 -5.37 -9.34 -3.13
N LYS A 254 -5.95 -8.48 -2.28
CA LYS A 254 -6.05 -8.71 -0.83
C LYS A 254 -7.51 -8.94 -0.37
N ILE A 255 -8.43 -9.05 -1.34
CA ILE A 255 -9.87 -9.29 -1.11
C ILE A 255 -10.20 -10.75 -1.41
N THR A 256 -9.74 -11.27 -2.55
CA THR A 256 -10.01 -12.62 -3.02
C THR A 256 -8.73 -13.44 -3.12
N LEU A 257 -8.32 -13.78 -4.34
CA LEU A 257 -7.11 -14.59 -4.61
C LEU A 257 -6.01 -13.69 -5.17
N ALA A 258 -4.93 -13.48 -4.42
CA ALA A 258 -3.81 -12.64 -4.84
C ALA A 258 -3.16 -13.10 -6.17
N GLY A 259 -3.15 -14.41 -6.42
CA GLY A 259 -2.59 -15.00 -7.65
C GLY A 259 -3.55 -14.97 -8.85
N ALA A 260 -4.83 -14.62 -8.65
CA ALA A 260 -5.86 -14.60 -9.69
C ALA A 260 -6.85 -13.43 -9.45
N GLY A 261 -6.34 -12.29 -9.01
CA GLY A 261 -7.13 -11.10 -8.75
C GLY A 261 -7.59 -10.38 -10.03
N VAL A 262 -8.26 -9.25 -9.81
CA VAL A 262 -8.57 -8.26 -10.83
C VAL A 262 -8.14 -6.90 -10.31
N ALA A 263 -7.51 -6.11 -11.16
CA ALA A 263 -7.13 -4.74 -10.84
C ALA A 263 -8.09 -3.73 -11.49
N PHE A 264 -8.07 -2.53 -10.96
CA PHE A 264 -8.91 -1.42 -11.42
C PHE A 264 -8.05 -0.18 -11.68
N PHE A 265 -8.42 0.54 -12.74
CA PHE A 265 -7.87 1.85 -13.07
C PHE A 265 -9.02 2.82 -13.29
N GLY A 266 -8.98 3.94 -12.57
CA GLY A 266 -9.95 5.02 -12.67
C GLY A 266 -9.25 6.34 -12.99
N ALA A 267 -9.87 7.16 -13.85
CA ALA A 267 -9.32 8.45 -14.23
C ALA A 267 -10.41 9.35 -14.87
N SER A 268 -10.07 10.59 -15.23
CA SER A 268 -10.91 11.43 -16.09
C SER A 268 -11.23 10.74 -17.42
N GLU A 269 -12.28 11.16 -18.08
CA GLU A 269 -12.64 10.63 -19.41
C GLU A 269 -11.51 10.79 -20.44
N THR A 270 -10.80 11.92 -20.39
CA THR A 270 -9.64 12.21 -21.26
C THR A 270 -8.49 11.23 -21.02
N ASN A 271 -8.11 11.03 -19.77
CA ASN A 271 -7.07 10.07 -19.40
C ASN A 271 -7.48 8.63 -19.68
N LEU A 272 -8.75 8.30 -19.47
CA LEU A 272 -9.28 6.97 -19.78
C LEU A 272 -9.19 6.66 -21.28
N ALA A 273 -9.60 7.61 -22.13
CA ALA A 273 -9.50 7.48 -23.58
C ALA A 273 -8.04 7.32 -24.05
N TRP A 274 -7.13 8.11 -23.48
CA TRP A 274 -5.70 8.01 -23.72
C TRP A 274 -5.16 6.63 -23.34
N TRP A 275 -5.46 6.16 -22.12
CA TRP A 275 -4.99 4.87 -21.61
C TRP A 275 -5.51 3.69 -22.45
N LEU A 276 -6.80 3.70 -22.80
CA LEU A 276 -7.43 2.66 -23.63
C LEU A 276 -6.84 2.60 -25.04
N ALA A 277 -6.57 3.75 -25.65
CA ALA A 277 -5.98 3.82 -26.99
C ALA A 277 -4.57 3.21 -27.05
N LEU A 278 -3.79 3.35 -25.97
CA LEU A 278 -2.45 2.77 -25.85
C LEU A 278 -2.52 1.28 -25.47
N THR A 279 -3.37 0.93 -24.52
CA THR A 279 -3.58 -0.47 -24.11
C THR A 279 -4.12 -1.33 -25.25
N ALA A 280 -4.93 -0.79 -26.16
CA ALA A 280 -5.42 -1.50 -27.34
C ALA A 280 -4.28 -1.98 -28.27
N LYS A 281 -3.09 -1.40 -28.17
CA LYS A 281 -1.89 -1.85 -28.91
C LYS A 281 -1.15 -2.97 -28.19
N ARG A 282 -1.39 -3.15 -26.89
CA ARG A 282 -0.78 -4.16 -26.04
C ARG A 282 -1.62 -5.45 -26.01
N THR A 283 -2.94 -5.33 -26.02
CA THR A 283 -3.87 -6.45 -25.90
C THR A 283 -5.23 -6.12 -26.49
N ILE A 284 -6.00 -7.17 -26.81
CA ILE A 284 -7.36 -7.03 -27.37
C ILE A 284 -8.42 -6.93 -26.24
N GLY A 285 -8.12 -7.42 -25.05
CA GLY A 285 -9.04 -7.37 -23.90
C GLY A 285 -8.52 -8.12 -22.67
N PRO A 286 -9.14 -7.89 -21.52
CA PRO A 286 -8.80 -8.57 -20.28
C PRO A 286 -9.39 -10.00 -20.21
N ASP A 287 -9.00 -10.73 -19.14
CA ASP A 287 -9.60 -12.01 -18.77
C ASP A 287 -11.02 -11.80 -18.20
N LYS A 288 -12.02 -11.77 -19.11
CA LYS A 288 -13.43 -11.58 -18.74
C LYS A 288 -14.04 -12.76 -18.00
N ILE A 289 -13.48 -13.95 -18.14
CA ILE A 289 -13.94 -15.12 -17.34
C ILE A 289 -13.60 -14.86 -15.87
N ASN A 290 -12.40 -14.36 -15.58
CA ASN A 290 -12.03 -14.01 -14.22
C ASN A 290 -12.83 -12.81 -13.67
N HIS A 291 -13.17 -11.83 -14.51
CA HIS A 291 -14.08 -10.74 -14.11
C HIS A 291 -15.47 -11.26 -13.74
N LEU A 292 -16.05 -12.13 -14.57
CA LEU A 292 -17.37 -12.72 -14.32
C LEU A 292 -17.37 -13.56 -13.04
N ARG A 293 -16.31 -14.31 -12.81
CA ARG A 293 -16.08 -15.09 -11.59
C ARG A 293 -16.13 -14.20 -10.34
N HIS A 294 -15.40 -13.07 -10.35
CA HIS A 294 -15.39 -12.11 -9.25
C HIS A 294 -16.73 -11.41 -9.07
N ALA A 295 -17.38 -10.98 -10.16
CA ALA A 295 -18.70 -10.35 -10.09
C ALA A 295 -19.74 -11.27 -9.45
N ARG A 296 -19.75 -12.55 -9.81
CA ARG A 296 -20.67 -13.52 -9.24
C ARG A 296 -20.34 -13.90 -7.80
N PHE A 297 -19.07 -13.97 -7.44
CA PHE A 297 -18.64 -14.29 -6.09
C PHE A 297 -18.98 -13.17 -5.11
N LEU A 298 -18.68 -11.94 -5.47
CA LEU A 298 -18.89 -10.76 -4.61
C LEU A 298 -20.33 -10.23 -4.66
N GLY A 299 -20.97 -10.29 -5.83
CA GLY A 299 -22.37 -9.97 -6.07
C GLY A 299 -22.71 -8.48 -6.03
N SER A 300 -22.24 -7.74 -5.02
CA SER A 300 -22.53 -6.32 -4.81
C SER A 300 -21.45 -5.66 -3.92
N PRO A 301 -21.48 -4.32 -3.75
CA PRO A 301 -20.63 -3.62 -2.75
C PRO A 301 -20.82 -4.16 -1.33
N GLU A 302 -22.06 -4.50 -0.93
CA GLU A 302 -22.37 -5.10 0.37
C GLU A 302 -21.78 -6.50 0.49
N GLY A 303 -21.75 -7.26 -0.62
CA GLY A 303 -21.07 -8.55 -0.69
C GLY A 303 -19.56 -8.43 -0.46
N VAL A 304 -18.93 -7.39 -1.02
CA VAL A 304 -17.52 -7.06 -0.73
C VAL A 304 -17.34 -6.78 0.76
N ALA A 305 -18.19 -5.92 1.34
CA ALA A 305 -18.12 -5.57 2.76
C ALA A 305 -18.29 -6.80 3.68
N ALA A 306 -19.28 -7.65 3.39
CA ALA A 306 -19.53 -8.89 4.13
C ALA A 306 -18.36 -9.89 4.02
N HIS A 307 -17.70 -9.95 2.85
CA HIS A 307 -16.51 -10.76 2.65
C HIS A 307 -15.32 -10.23 3.45
N MET A 308 -15.11 -8.92 3.43
CA MET A 308 -14.02 -8.26 4.17
C MET A 308 -14.21 -8.30 5.69
N ALA A 309 -15.43 -8.37 6.20
CA ALA A 309 -15.68 -8.61 7.62
C ALA A 309 -15.06 -9.94 8.10
N LYS A 310 -15.11 -10.99 7.28
CA LYS A 310 -14.44 -12.28 7.58
C LYS A 310 -12.92 -12.18 7.56
N HIS A 311 -12.35 -11.36 6.68
CA HIS A 311 -10.91 -11.05 6.69
C HIS A 311 -10.50 -10.35 7.98
N ARG A 312 -11.33 -9.42 8.47
CA ARG A 312 -11.09 -8.73 9.74
C ARG A 312 -11.01 -9.71 10.92
N GLU A 313 -11.94 -10.66 11.00
CA GLU A 313 -11.94 -11.70 12.07
C GLU A 313 -10.62 -12.48 12.14
N ILE A 314 -9.93 -12.66 11.00
CA ILE A 314 -8.63 -13.32 10.93
C ILE A 314 -7.49 -12.37 11.29
N LEU A 315 -7.56 -11.11 10.87
CA LEU A 315 -6.45 -10.16 10.98
C LEU A 315 -6.41 -9.44 12.33
N GLU A 316 -7.55 -9.02 12.86
CA GLU A 316 -7.64 -8.25 14.12
C GLU A 316 -6.86 -8.90 15.26
N PRO A 317 -6.99 -10.22 15.56
CA PRO A 317 -6.23 -10.86 16.63
C PRO A 317 -4.70 -10.78 16.44
N LYS A 318 -4.23 -10.80 15.18
CA LYS A 318 -2.80 -10.72 14.85
C LYS A 318 -2.25 -9.32 15.14
N PHE A 319 -2.99 -8.27 14.80
CA PHE A 319 -2.60 -6.89 15.09
C PHE A 319 -2.70 -6.58 16.60
N ALA A 320 -3.74 -7.08 17.27
CA ALA A 320 -3.85 -6.98 18.71
C ALA A 320 -2.69 -7.66 19.45
N ALA A 321 -2.21 -8.82 18.96
CA ALA A 321 -1.05 -9.51 19.51
C ALA A 321 0.24 -8.69 19.33
N VAL A 322 0.45 -8.07 18.16
CA VAL A 322 1.60 -7.17 17.92
C VAL A 322 1.57 -6.02 18.92
N GLU A 323 0.44 -5.31 19.02
CA GLU A 323 0.28 -4.18 19.94
C GLU A 323 0.54 -4.57 21.40
N ARG A 324 -0.06 -5.65 21.86
CA ARG A 324 0.14 -6.17 23.22
C ARG A 324 1.60 -6.47 23.52
N ILE A 325 2.27 -7.22 22.61
CA ILE A 325 3.65 -7.66 22.83
C ILE A 325 4.64 -6.50 22.78
N LEU A 326 4.46 -5.57 21.84
CA LEU A 326 5.31 -4.38 21.77
C LEU A 326 5.11 -3.50 23.01
N THR A 327 3.86 -3.33 23.47
CA THR A 327 3.57 -2.59 24.71
C THR A 327 4.21 -3.24 25.93
N GLU A 328 4.09 -4.55 26.09
CA GLU A 328 4.67 -5.30 27.23
C GLU A 328 6.19 -5.25 27.24
N ARG A 329 6.85 -5.28 26.07
CA ARG A 329 8.29 -5.46 25.98
C ARG A 329 9.07 -4.19 25.69
N LEU A 330 8.47 -3.24 24.97
CA LEU A 330 9.11 -2.01 24.51
C LEU A 330 8.41 -0.75 25.00
N GLY A 331 7.28 -0.88 25.71
CA GLY A 331 6.57 0.25 26.29
C GLY A 331 7.46 1.03 27.26
N GLY A 332 7.64 2.33 27.00
CA GLY A 332 8.50 3.20 27.81
C GLY A 332 10.00 3.12 27.51
N VAL A 333 10.42 2.40 26.46
CA VAL A 333 11.82 2.44 25.99
C VAL A 333 12.02 3.71 25.17
N ASP A 334 13.01 4.52 25.53
CA ASP A 334 13.28 5.80 24.87
C ASP A 334 13.63 5.62 23.38
N GLY A 335 13.00 6.44 22.55
CA GLY A 335 13.21 6.44 21.10
C GLY A 335 12.53 5.27 20.37
N VAL A 336 11.74 4.43 21.06
CA VAL A 336 10.96 3.36 20.45
C VAL A 336 9.47 3.73 20.40
N SER A 337 8.88 3.59 19.22
CA SER A 337 7.44 3.77 19.02
C SER A 337 6.92 2.87 17.90
N TRP A 338 5.61 2.68 17.82
CA TRP A 338 4.99 1.93 16.73
C TRP A 338 3.61 2.47 16.41
N THR A 339 3.17 2.23 15.17
CA THR A 339 1.84 2.62 14.72
C THR A 339 0.77 1.65 15.20
N ARG A 340 -0.45 2.17 15.42
CA ARG A 340 -1.66 1.41 15.78
C ARG A 340 -2.70 1.61 14.69
N PRO A 341 -2.57 0.89 13.56
CA PRO A 341 -3.44 1.14 12.42
C PRO A 341 -4.85 0.59 12.63
N ASP A 342 -5.86 1.34 12.22
CA ASP A 342 -7.26 0.90 12.19
C ASP A 342 -7.58 0.03 10.97
N GLY A 343 -6.58 -0.25 10.12
CA GLY A 343 -6.72 -1.06 8.92
C GLY A 343 -5.40 -1.31 8.20
N GLY A 344 -5.48 -2.00 7.08
CA GLY A 344 -4.31 -2.36 6.28
C GLY A 344 -3.60 -3.61 6.77
N TYR A 345 -2.31 -3.75 6.39
CA TYR A 345 -1.55 -5.00 6.55
C TYR A 345 -0.24 -4.84 7.31
N PHE A 346 0.07 -3.63 7.81
CA PHE A 346 1.39 -3.31 8.36
C PHE A 346 1.33 -2.57 9.67
N VAL A 347 2.40 -2.75 10.44
CA VAL A 347 2.75 -1.91 11.59
C VAL A 347 4.14 -1.35 11.33
N THR A 348 4.34 -0.05 11.52
CA THR A 348 5.65 0.57 11.51
C THR A 348 6.19 0.59 12.93
N LEU A 349 7.36 0.00 13.12
CA LEU A 349 8.14 0.10 14.35
C LEU A 349 9.29 1.08 14.11
N THR A 350 9.34 2.14 14.90
CA THR A 350 10.44 3.11 14.92
C THR A 350 11.37 2.79 16.08
N VAL A 351 12.66 2.73 15.80
CA VAL A 351 13.73 2.51 16.79
C VAL A 351 14.64 3.73 16.83
N PRO A 352 15.49 3.88 17.86
CA PRO A 352 16.47 4.96 17.86
C PRO A 352 17.33 4.99 16.60
N ALA A 353 17.70 6.18 16.15
CA ALA A 353 18.47 6.37 14.92
C ALA A 353 19.74 5.52 14.87
N GLY A 354 20.00 4.90 13.71
CA GLY A 354 21.10 3.99 13.46
C GLY A 354 20.89 2.55 13.90
N LEU A 355 19.68 2.18 14.36
CA LEU A 355 19.44 0.83 14.93
C LEU A 355 18.53 -0.07 14.08
N ALA A 356 17.86 0.43 13.04
CA ALA A 356 16.98 -0.42 12.25
C ALA A 356 17.75 -1.53 11.53
N SER A 357 18.88 -1.21 10.89
CA SER A 357 19.73 -2.19 10.21
C SER A 357 20.29 -3.23 11.16
N ALA A 358 20.76 -2.83 12.33
CA ALA A 358 21.27 -3.74 13.37
C ALA A 358 20.16 -4.66 13.88
N THR A 359 18.98 -4.12 14.17
CA THR A 359 17.80 -4.89 14.63
C THR A 359 17.37 -5.92 13.59
N VAL A 360 17.28 -5.53 12.31
CA VAL A 360 16.90 -6.44 11.21
C VAL A 360 17.94 -7.56 11.05
N ALA A 361 19.23 -7.25 11.18
CA ALA A 361 20.29 -8.26 11.14
C ALA A 361 20.18 -9.27 12.30
N LEU A 362 20.00 -8.79 13.53
CA LEU A 362 19.78 -9.63 14.71
C LEU A 362 18.54 -10.51 14.57
N ALA A 363 17.42 -9.94 14.09
CA ALA A 363 16.18 -10.69 13.87
C ALA A 363 16.39 -11.83 12.84
N LYS A 364 17.08 -11.56 11.75
CA LYS A 364 17.42 -12.56 10.73
C LYS A 364 18.27 -13.70 11.29
N GLU A 365 19.29 -13.39 12.11
CA GLU A 365 20.14 -14.40 12.77
C GLU A 365 19.33 -15.24 13.76
N ALA A 366 18.34 -14.65 14.43
CA ALA A 366 17.43 -15.35 15.34
C ALA A 366 16.30 -16.10 14.62
N GLY A 367 16.27 -16.09 13.28
CA GLY A 367 15.30 -16.81 12.47
C GLY A 367 13.99 -16.07 12.23
N VAL A 368 13.96 -14.75 12.44
CA VAL A 368 12.83 -13.87 12.10
C VAL A 368 13.24 -12.98 10.92
N VAL A 369 12.67 -13.23 9.75
CA VAL A 369 12.99 -12.45 8.55
C VAL A 369 12.07 -11.24 8.46
N LEU A 370 12.66 -10.05 8.38
CA LEU A 370 12.00 -8.77 8.21
C LEU A 370 12.31 -8.17 6.84
N THR A 371 11.49 -7.21 6.40
CA THR A 371 11.83 -6.38 5.25
C THR A 371 13.19 -5.70 5.52
N PRO A 372 14.10 -5.61 4.53
CA PRO A 372 15.37 -4.92 4.73
C PRO A 372 15.17 -3.49 5.26
N ALA A 373 15.99 -3.07 6.19
CA ALA A 373 16.00 -1.68 6.65
C ALA A 373 16.23 -0.74 5.45
N GLY A 374 15.58 0.41 5.46
CA GLY A 374 15.63 1.36 4.36
C GLY A 374 14.67 1.07 3.19
N ALA A 375 14.12 -0.15 3.05
CA ALA A 375 13.23 -0.49 1.94
C ALA A 375 11.96 0.39 1.85
N THR A 376 11.58 1.05 2.93
CA THR A 376 10.46 1.99 2.98
C THR A 376 10.80 3.40 2.50
N HIS A 377 12.00 3.58 1.95
CA HIS A 377 12.51 4.85 1.44
C HIS A 377 13.08 4.67 0.02
N PRO A 378 13.05 5.71 -0.83
CA PRO A 378 13.69 5.71 -2.14
C PRO A 378 15.14 5.23 -2.10
N TYR A 379 15.52 4.43 -3.08
CA TYR A 379 16.87 3.86 -3.21
C TYR A 379 17.31 2.99 -2.02
N GLY A 380 16.37 2.55 -1.18
CA GLY A 380 16.68 1.76 0.01
C GLY A 380 17.42 2.53 1.11
N LYS A 381 17.30 3.86 1.15
CA LYS A 381 18.05 4.74 2.06
C LYS A 381 17.12 5.46 3.02
N ASP A 382 16.98 4.92 4.22
CA ASP A 382 16.43 5.62 5.38
C ASP A 382 17.57 6.45 5.99
N PRO A 383 17.53 7.79 5.95
CA PRO A 383 18.62 8.62 6.45
C PRO A 383 18.87 8.46 7.96
N ASP A 384 17.82 8.13 8.70
CA ASP A 384 17.90 7.95 10.15
C ASP A 384 18.14 6.48 10.54
N ASP A 385 18.06 5.54 9.60
CA ASP A 385 18.12 4.08 9.87
C ASP A 385 17.27 3.68 11.09
N ALA A 386 16.02 4.13 11.11
CA ALA A 386 15.14 4.04 12.27
C ALA A 386 13.84 3.26 12.01
N VAL A 387 13.46 3.03 10.73
CA VAL A 387 12.15 2.48 10.37
C VAL A 387 12.22 0.98 10.07
N ILE A 388 11.38 0.22 10.76
CA ILE A 388 11.19 -1.23 10.55
C ILE A 388 9.72 -1.49 10.22
N ARG A 389 9.46 -2.15 9.08
CA ARG A 389 8.12 -2.57 8.68
C ARG A 389 7.83 -3.99 9.16
N LEU A 390 6.74 -4.16 9.91
CA LEU A 390 6.21 -5.45 10.34
C LEU A 390 4.96 -5.79 9.52
N ALA A 391 4.89 -7.03 9.01
CA ALA A 391 3.77 -7.52 8.21
C ALA A 391 3.09 -8.74 8.90
N PRO A 392 2.20 -8.54 9.88
CA PRO A 392 1.60 -9.63 10.65
C PRO A 392 0.49 -10.37 9.89
N SER A 393 0.11 -9.93 8.69
CA SER A 393 -1.04 -10.47 7.98
C SER A 393 -0.86 -11.92 7.51
N PHE A 394 0.34 -12.30 7.08
CA PHE A 394 0.61 -13.59 6.44
C PHE A 394 0.78 -14.76 7.42
N PRO A 395 1.59 -14.68 8.51
CA PRO A 395 1.78 -15.82 9.40
C PRO A 395 0.51 -16.12 10.23
N VAL A 396 0.41 -17.34 10.78
CA VAL A 396 -0.63 -17.66 11.74
C VAL A 396 -0.39 -16.92 13.07
N LEU A 397 -1.42 -16.78 13.91
CA LEU A 397 -1.35 -15.96 15.12
C LEU A 397 -0.18 -16.35 16.06
N ASP A 398 0.03 -17.63 16.32
CA ASP A 398 1.16 -18.12 17.16
C ASP A 398 2.53 -17.72 16.58
N GLU A 399 2.68 -17.74 15.26
CA GLU A 399 3.91 -17.28 14.60
C GLU A 399 4.08 -15.77 14.69
N VAL A 400 2.99 -14.99 14.57
CA VAL A 400 3.01 -13.53 14.76
C VAL A 400 3.46 -13.19 16.19
N GLU A 401 2.92 -13.87 17.21
CA GLU A 401 3.30 -13.66 18.61
C GLU A 401 4.78 -13.94 18.84
N LYS A 402 5.28 -15.09 18.38
CA LYS A 402 6.69 -15.47 18.51
C LYS A 402 7.62 -14.52 17.76
N ALA A 403 7.26 -14.14 16.52
CA ALA A 403 8.07 -13.25 15.72
C ALA A 403 8.14 -11.84 16.33
N THR A 404 7.00 -11.30 16.81
CA THR A 404 6.95 -9.98 17.43
C THR A 404 7.75 -9.96 18.74
N ALA A 405 7.65 -11.00 19.56
CA ALA A 405 8.46 -11.15 20.76
C ALA A 405 9.97 -11.20 20.44
N GLY A 406 10.32 -11.93 19.36
CA GLY A 406 11.70 -12.01 18.87
C GLY A 406 12.22 -10.65 18.39
N VAL A 407 11.42 -9.91 17.63
CA VAL A 407 11.78 -8.54 17.18
C VAL A 407 12.01 -7.64 18.39
N ALA A 408 11.14 -7.67 19.39
CA ALA A 408 11.29 -6.84 20.59
C ALA A 408 12.62 -7.15 21.34
N THR A 409 12.97 -8.44 21.46
CA THR A 409 14.27 -8.85 22.05
C THR A 409 15.45 -8.32 21.22
N CYS A 410 15.37 -8.33 19.88
CA CYS A 410 16.41 -7.80 19.02
C CYS A 410 16.56 -6.28 19.16
N VAL A 411 15.44 -5.54 19.28
CA VAL A 411 15.45 -4.09 19.55
C VAL A 411 16.16 -3.81 20.88
N GLN A 412 15.80 -4.52 21.95
CA GLN A 412 16.42 -4.35 23.27
C GLN A 412 17.94 -4.59 23.22
N LEU A 413 18.38 -5.64 22.52
CA LEU A 413 19.80 -5.92 22.36
C LEU A 413 20.51 -4.84 21.54
N ALA A 414 19.94 -4.38 20.43
CA ALA A 414 20.52 -3.34 19.61
C ALA A 414 20.72 -2.02 20.39
N ILE A 415 19.71 -1.62 21.19
CA ILE A 415 19.79 -0.44 22.05
C ILE A 415 20.86 -0.62 23.14
N ALA A 416 20.94 -1.79 23.77
CA ALA A 416 21.94 -2.08 24.79
C ALA A 416 23.35 -2.02 24.24
N GLN A 417 23.57 -2.54 23.02
CA GLN A 417 24.88 -2.53 22.33
C GLN A 417 25.33 -1.12 21.90
N GLN A 418 24.42 -0.24 21.49
CA GLN A 418 24.75 1.14 21.11
C GLN A 418 25.27 1.94 22.29
N GLY A 419 24.96 1.56 23.51
CA GLY A 419 25.31 2.28 24.72
C GLY A 419 26.48 1.72 25.52
N ALA A 420 27.03 0.63 25.07
CA ALA A 420 28.20 0.00 25.65
C ALA A 420 29.48 0.43 24.93
#